data_f5c878146a9d429a0d18d752f141dcde
#
_entry.id   f5c878146a9d429a0d18d752f141dcde
#
_cell.length_a   1.000
_cell.length_b   1.000
_cell.length_c   1.000
_cell.angle_alpha   90.00
_cell.angle_beta   90.00
_cell.angle_gamma   90.00
#
_symmetry.space_group_name_H-M   'P 1'
#
loop_
_entity.id
_entity.type
_entity.pdbx_description
1 polymer ?
#
loop_
_entity_poly.entity_id
_entity_poly.type
_entity_poly.pdbx_seq_one_letter_code
_entity_poly.pdbx_strand_id
1 'polypeptide(L)'
;NNFCSNKCYGLFIKKEHTVVANCGWCNKEVIRNSAEFNKSKSGLIFCNRSCSVSFNNTKRRKSKRSKCEKMLFDLLLEKYPDLGLIPNGKSMLDGLECDIEIQSLKLAIEWNGIVHYKPIYGEEKLQKIQSIDEKKQNLAQEKGIRLIVIPDLVSNKKYVNEAFHSICHIFDELSLNLLQEAKSETL
;
A
#
# COMPACT_ATOMS: atom_id res chain seq x y z
N ASN A 1 -45.54 7.19 33.07
CA ASN A 1 -44.91 6.19 33.93
C ASN A 1 -44.25 6.90 35.12
N ASN A 2 -44.76 6.68 36.34
CA ASN A 2 -44.15 7.21 37.54
C ASN A 2 -43.15 6.19 38.09
N PHE A 3 -41.87 6.62 38.22
CA PHE A 3 -40.80 5.82 38.78
C PHE A 3 -40.53 6.18 40.24
N CYS A 4 -40.24 5.19 41.06
CA CYS A 4 -39.98 5.39 42.50
C CYS A 4 -38.64 6.12 42.78
N SER A 5 -37.73 6.16 41.79
CA SER A 5 -36.45 6.86 41.90
C SER A 5 -35.82 7.10 40.52
N ASN A 6 -34.82 8.02 40.44
CA ASN A 6 -34.02 8.24 39.24
C ASN A 6 -33.25 6.97 38.83
N LYS A 7 -32.90 6.10 39.76
CA LYS A 7 -32.27 4.81 39.51
C LYS A 7 -33.21 3.87 38.74
N CYS A 8 -34.49 3.79 39.15
CA CYS A 8 -35.50 2.97 38.44
C CYS A 8 -35.80 3.52 37.06
N TYR A 9 -35.90 4.85 36.91
CA TYR A 9 -36.02 5.50 35.60
C TYR A 9 -34.82 5.18 34.70
N GLY A 10 -33.60 5.29 35.21
CA GLY A 10 -32.37 4.98 34.45
C GLY A 10 -32.30 3.52 33.99
N LEU A 11 -32.73 2.57 34.84
CA LEU A 11 -32.79 1.15 34.49
C LEU A 11 -33.84 0.88 33.39
N PHE A 12 -35.00 1.52 33.48
CA PHE A 12 -36.07 1.42 32.47
C PHE A 12 -35.59 1.94 31.11
N ILE A 13 -35.06 3.16 31.05
CA ILE A 13 -34.51 3.76 29.84
C ILE A 13 -33.40 2.89 29.27
N LYS A 14 -32.50 2.38 30.11
CA LYS A 14 -31.42 1.51 29.66
C LYS A 14 -31.96 0.22 29.00
N LYS A 15 -33.03 -0.37 29.55
CA LYS A 15 -33.64 -1.59 28.99
C LYS A 15 -34.31 -1.33 27.63
N GLU A 16 -35.07 -0.23 27.50
CA GLU A 16 -35.79 0.10 26.27
C GLU A 16 -34.86 0.50 25.11
N HIS A 17 -33.67 1.07 25.41
CA HIS A 17 -32.73 1.55 24.41
C HIS A 17 -31.52 0.62 24.20
N THR A 18 -31.63 -0.66 24.59
CA THR A 18 -30.56 -1.62 24.43
C THR A 18 -30.85 -2.58 23.30
N VAL A 19 -29.88 -2.76 22.44
CA VAL A 19 -29.90 -3.73 21.32
C VAL A 19 -28.89 -4.82 21.62
N VAL A 20 -29.31 -6.07 21.47
CA VAL A 20 -28.46 -7.26 21.52
C VAL A 20 -28.14 -7.65 20.06
N ALA A 21 -26.87 -7.74 19.72
CA ALA A 21 -26.42 -8.12 18.40
C ALA A 21 -25.11 -8.90 18.46
N ASN A 22 -24.78 -9.62 17.42
CA ASN A 22 -23.52 -10.35 17.35
C ASN A 22 -22.40 -9.47 16.79
N CYS A 23 -21.19 -9.61 17.34
CA CYS A 23 -20.00 -8.93 16.83
C CYS A 23 -19.74 -9.31 15.37
N GLY A 24 -19.63 -8.33 14.50
CA GLY A 24 -19.41 -8.53 13.08
C GLY A 24 -18.05 -9.16 12.70
N TRP A 25 -17.20 -9.47 13.69
CA TRP A 25 -15.93 -10.16 13.49
C TRP A 25 -15.86 -11.54 14.17
N CYS A 26 -16.04 -11.57 15.48
CA CYS A 26 -15.86 -12.81 16.27
C CYS A 26 -17.18 -13.50 16.65
N ASN A 27 -18.30 -12.97 16.19
CA ASN A 27 -19.68 -13.46 16.43
C ASN A 27 -20.11 -13.51 17.92
N LYS A 28 -19.32 -12.93 18.81
CA LYS A 28 -19.69 -12.84 20.24
C LYS A 28 -20.88 -11.90 20.43
N GLU A 29 -21.82 -12.28 21.29
CA GLU A 29 -22.94 -11.42 21.66
C GLU A 29 -22.47 -10.11 22.30
N VAL A 30 -23.04 -9.00 21.88
CA VAL A 30 -22.70 -7.64 22.30
C VAL A 30 -23.99 -6.88 22.62
N ILE A 31 -24.02 -6.26 23.77
CA ILE A 31 -25.12 -5.41 24.21
C ILE A 31 -24.68 -3.94 24.03
N ARG A 32 -25.42 -3.18 23.24
CA ARG A 32 -25.12 -1.76 22.93
C ARG A 32 -26.38 -0.91 23.00
N ASN A 33 -26.18 0.41 23.14
CA ASN A 33 -27.29 1.36 23.06
C ASN A 33 -27.79 1.43 21.60
N SER A 34 -29.10 1.48 21.42
CA SER A 34 -29.73 1.58 20.09
C SER A 34 -29.26 2.81 19.30
N ALA A 35 -28.94 3.93 19.97
CA ALA A 35 -28.39 5.12 19.34
C ALA A 35 -26.97 4.89 18.77
N GLU A 36 -26.14 4.05 19.42
CA GLU A 36 -24.83 3.65 18.87
C GLU A 36 -25.00 2.74 17.67
N PHE A 37 -25.95 1.82 17.72
CA PHE A 37 -26.28 0.93 16.61
C PHE A 37 -26.73 1.73 15.38
N ASN A 38 -27.63 2.68 15.56
CA ASN A 38 -28.17 3.51 14.47
C ASN A 38 -27.13 4.45 13.85
N LYS A 39 -26.07 4.83 14.60
CA LYS A 39 -24.94 5.63 14.07
C LYS A 39 -23.97 4.79 13.21
N SER A 40 -24.04 3.46 13.28
CA SER A 40 -23.17 2.59 12.51
C SER A 40 -23.56 2.60 11.03
N LYS A 41 -22.74 3.25 10.20
CA LYS A 41 -22.95 3.27 8.74
C LYS A 41 -22.92 1.89 8.09
N SER A 42 -22.31 0.89 8.72
CA SER A 42 -22.21 -0.49 8.21
C SER A 42 -23.30 -1.41 8.73
N GLY A 43 -24.12 -0.96 9.68
CA GLY A 43 -25.08 -1.80 10.39
C GLY A 43 -24.44 -2.87 11.31
N LEU A 44 -23.10 -2.84 11.47
CA LEU A 44 -22.35 -3.81 12.27
C LEU A 44 -21.93 -3.22 13.61
N ILE A 45 -21.95 -4.08 14.63
CA ILE A 45 -21.41 -3.79 15.96
C ILE A 45 -20.18 -4.66 16.20
N PHE A 46 -19.22 -4.14 16.97
CA PHE A 46 -18.03 -4.88 17.38
C PHE A 46 -17.91 -4.91 18.90
N CYS A 47 -17.51 -6.07 19.47
CA CYS A 47 -17.36 -6.22 20.91
C CYS A 47 -16.24 -5.33 21.49
N ASN A 48 -15.20 -5.03 20.68
CA ASN A 48 -14.09 -4.14 21.02
C ASN A 48 -13.44 -3.54 19.77
N ARG A 49 -12.49 -2.61 20.01
CA ARG A 49 -11.73 -1.94 18.94
C ARG A 49 -10.92 -2.92 18.08
N SER A 50 -10.36 -3.97 18.68
CA SER A 50 -9.58 -4.98 17.95
C SER A 50 -10.43 -5.68 16.88
N CYS A 51 -11.64 -6.12 17.22
CA CYS A 51 -12.56 -6.73 16.27
C CYS A 51 -12.96 -5.79 15.14
N SER A 52 -13.20 -4.50 15.46
CA SER A 52 -13.48 -3.48 14.45
C SER A 52 -12.29 -3.28 13.50
N VAL A 53 -11.07 -3.20 14.04
CA VAL A 53 -9.84 -3.05 13.24
C VAL A 53 -9.60 -4.28 12.36
N SER A 54 -9.74 -5.49 12.92
CA SER A 54 -9.57 -6.74 12.15
C SER A 54 -10.56 -6.82 10.99
N PHE A 55 -11.83 -6.54 11.23
CA PHE A 55 -12.86 -6.50 10.18
C PHE A 55 -12.55 -5.46 9.10
N ASN A 56 -12.14 -4.26 9.49
CA ASN A 56 -11.79 -3.21 8.52
C ASN A 56 -10.52 -3.56 7.73
N ASN A 57 -9.56 -4.26 8.35
CA ASN A 57 -8.34 -4.69 7.67
C ASN A 57 -8.62 -5.76 6.59
N THR A 58 -9.61 -6.65 6.79
CA THR A 58 -10.03 -7.61 5.73
C THR A 58 -10.67 -6.91 4.53
N LYS A 59 -11.32 -5.76 4.76
CA LYS A 59 -11.94 -4.95 3.69
C LYS A 59 -10.97 -3.98 3.03
N ARG A 60 -9.79 -3.75 3.62
CA ARG A 60 -8.75 -2.94 2.98
C ARG A 60 -8.28 -3.68 1.73
N ARG A 61 -8.78 -3.25 0.59
CA ARG A 61 -8.15 -3.56 -0.69
C ARG A 61 -6.67 -3.21 -0.58
N LYS A 62 -5.79 -4.00 -1.22
CA LYS A 62 -4.32 -3.90 -1.30
C LYS A 62 -3.80 -2.48 -1.06
N SER A 63 -2.69 -2.34 -0.36
CA SER A 63 -2.05 -1.08 -0.01
C SER A 63 -2.16 -0.08 -1.16
N LYS A 64 -2.83 1.03 -0.91
CA LYS A 64 -2.85 2.12 -1.89
C LYS A 64 -1.39 2.54 -2.07
N ARG A 65 -0.96 2.69 -3.32
CA ARG A 65 0.31 3.31 -3.66
C ARG A 65 0.53 4.56 -2.81
N SER A 66 1.76 4.83 -2.43
CA SER A 66 2.09 6.09 -1.79
C SER A 66 1.76 7.25 -2.74
N LYS A 67 1.51 8.44 -2.19
CA LYS A 67 1.23 9.62 -3.02
C LYS A 67 2.42 9.97 -3.92
N CYS A 68 3.63 9.80 -3.39
CA CYS A 68 4.87 10.10 -4.11
C CYS A 68 5.12 9.09 -5.24
N GLU A 69 4.97 7.80 -4.96
CA GLU A 69 5.03 6.72 -5.97
C GLU A 69 4.02 6.95 -7.11
N LYS A 70 2.76 7.26 -6.75
CA LYS A 70 1.75 7.55 -7.76
C LYS A 70 2.10 8.78 -8.59
N MET A 71 2.59 9.86 -7.97
CA MET A 71 3.01 11.06 -8.65
C MET A 71 4.17 10.80 -9.62
N LEU A 72 5.17 10.02 -9.20
CA LEU A 72 6.27 9.61 -10.05
C LEU A 72 5.77 8.83 -11.27
N PHE A 73 4.90 7.85 -11.03
CA PHE A 73 4.32 7.05 -12.11
C PHE A 73 3.55 7.91 -13.12
N ASP A 74 2.70 8.82 -12.63
CA ASP A 74 1.90 9.71 -13.49
C ASP A 74 2.81 10.61 -14.35
N LEU A 75 3.91 11.17 -13.77
CA LEU A 75 4.90 11.97 -14.51
C LEU A 75 5.65 11.16 -15.58
N LEU A 76 6.05 9.94 -15.24
CA LEU A 76 6.73 9.06 -16.20
C LEU A 76 5.80 8.64 -17.34
N LEU A 77 4.54 8.33 -17.03
CA LEU A 77 3.53 7.95 -18.04
C LEU A 77 3.20 9.11 -18.97
N GLU A 78 3.14 10.35 -18.45
CA GLU A 78 2.91 11.55 -19.26
C GLU A 78 4.06 11.81 -20.24
N LYS A 79 5.30 11.64 -19.78
CA LYS A 79 6.48 11.89 -20.62
C LYS A 79 6.79 10.73 -21.60
N TYR A 80 6.51 9.50 -21.20
CA TYR A 80 6.84 8.29 -21.96
C TYR A 80 5.62 7.37 -22.13
N PRO A 81 4.54 7.80 -22.82
CA PRO A 81 3.29 7.05 -22.92
C PRO A 81 3.45 5.68 -23.60
N ASP A 82 4.39 5.57 -24.56
CA ASP A 82 4.59 4.38 -25.37
C ASP A 82 5.62 3.39 -24.80
N LEU A 83 6.22 3.71 -23.64
CA LEU A 83 7.28 2.89 -23.06
C LEU A 83 6.77 1.60 -22.36
N GLY A 84 5.46 1.46 -22.20
CA GLY A 84 4.85 0.28 -21.59
C GLY A 84 5.11 0.16 -20.09
N LEU A 85 4.94 1.26 -19.33
CA LEU A 85 5.09 1.26 -17.88
C LEU A 85 4.00 0.41 -17.20
N ILE A 86 4.39 -0.62 -16.47
CA ILE A 86 3.50 -1.53 -15.76
C ILE A 86 3.57 -1.24 -14.27
N PRO A 87 2.48 -0.75 -13.67
CA PRO A 87 2.43 -0.49 -12.24
C PRO A 87 2.22 -1.77 -11.42
N ASN A 88 2.90 -1.87 -10.26
CA ASN A 88 2.86 -3.06 -9.38
C ASN A 88 3.12 -4.35 -10.16
N GLY A 89 4.09 -4.30 -11.06
CA GLY A 89 4.46 -5.42 -11.91
C GLY A 89 5.04 -6.58 -11.11
N LYS A 90 4.88 -7.80 -11.64
CA LYS A 90 5.35 -9.04 -11.00
C LYS A 90 6.01 -10.00 -11.97
N SER A 91 6.09 -9.59 -13.24
CA SER A 91 6.51 -10.48 -14.30
C SER A 91 8.03 -10.61 -14.39
N MET A 92 8.76 -9.56 -14.05
CA MET A 92 10.20 -9.50 -14.22
C MET A 92 10.96 -10.22 -13.10
N LEU A 93 10.47 -10.19 -11.86
CA LEU A 93 11.13 -10.73 -10.66
C LEU A 93 10.37 -11.93 -10.06
N ASP A 94 10.00 -12.92 -10.86
CA ASP A 94 9.42 -14.22 -10.46
C ASP A 94 8.27 -14.10 -9.45
N GLY A 95 7.35 -13.13 -9.69
CA GLY A 95 6.20 -12.88 -8.84
C GLY A 95 6.44 -11.92 -7.68
N LEU A 96 7.68 -11.46 -7.45
CA LEU A 96 7.96 -10.35 -6.55
C LEU A 96 7.49 -9.04 -7.21
N GLU A 97 6.70 -8.27 -6.46
CA GLU A 97 6.10 -7.04 -6.96
C GLU A 97 7.11 -5.90 -6.98
N CYS A 98 7.23 -5.21 -8.12
CA CYS A 98 7.93 -3.93 -8.27
C CYS A 98 6.92 -2.81 -8.44
N ASP A 99 7.24 -1.61 -7.97
CA ASP A 99 6.33 -0.46 -8.09
C ASP A 99 6.10 -0.07 -9.55
N ILE A 100 7.15 -0.13 -10.39
CA ILE A 100 7.05 0.10 -11.84
C ILE A 100 7.97 -0.90 -12.57
N GLU A 101 7.44 -1.62 -13.55
CA GLU A 101 8.21 -2.44 -14.48
C GLU A 101 8.19 -1.83 -15.90
N ILE A 102 9.32 -1.89 -16.57
CA ILE A 102 9.49 -1.50 -17.98
C ILE A 102 10.24 -2.63 -18.70
N GLN A 103 9.46 -3.54 -19.26
CA GLN A 103 10.00 -4.77 -19.85
C GLN A 103 10.91 -4.49 -21.05
N SER A 104 10.54 -3.53 -21.89
CA SER A 104 11.31 -3.11 -23.08
C SER A 104 12.73 -2.65 -22.75
N LEU A 105 12.95 -2.08 -21.57
CA LEU A 105 14.25 -1.62 -21.10
C LEU A 105 14.93 -2.57 -20.10
N LYS A 106 14.32 -3.72 -19.78
CA LYS A 106 14.73 -4.60 -18.69
C LYS A 106 14.98 -3.83 -17.39
N LEU A 107 14.06 -2.94 -17.05
CA LEU A 107 14.21 -2.02 -15.93
C LEU A 107 13.02 -2.13 -14.97
N ALA A 108 13.32 -2.14 -13.66
CA ALA A 108 12.35 -2.08 -12.58
C ALA A 108 12.68 -0.92 -11.63
N ILE A 109 11.66 -0.28 -11.07
CA ILE A 109 11.80 0.83 -10.13
C ILE A 109 11.05 0.48 -8.85
N GLU A 110 11.69 0.70 -7.70
CA GLU A 110 11.16 0.56 -6.35
C GLU A 110 11.19 1.91 -5.64
N TRP A 111 10.06 2.31 -5.07
CA TRP A 111 9.91 3.53 -4.27
C TRP A 111 9.85 3.16 -2.78
N ASN A 112 11.01 3.02 -2.15
CA ASN A 112 11.13 2.49 -0.79
C ASN A 112 10.93 3.57 0.28
N GLY A 113 9.78 3.51 0.96
CA GLY A 113 9.48 4.37 2.10
C GLY A 113 10.33 4.05 3.33
N ILE A 114 10.20 4.88 4.37
CA ILE A 114 11.00 4.81 5.61
C ILE A 114 10.97 3.44 6.31
N VAL A 115 9.93 2.63 6.10
CA VAL A 115 9.76 1.28 6.68
C VAL A 115 10.78 0.25 6.17
N HIS A 116 11.45 0.53 5.04
CA HIS A 116 12.55 -0.28 4.51
C HIS A 116 13.88 -0.01 5.24
N TYR A 117 13.98 1.10 5.97
CA TYR A 117 15.22 1.58 6.58
C TYR A 117 15.17 1.70 8.09
N LYS A 118 13.96 1.82 8.69
CA LYS A 118 13.77 2.01 10.13
C LYS A 118 12.71 1.06 10.68
N PRO A 119 12.88 0.56 11.91
CA PRO A 119 11.97 -0.41 12.52
C PRO A 119 10.68 0.24 13.05
N ILE A 120 9.96 0.96 12.19
CA ILE A 120 8.70 1.66 12.54
C ILE A 120 7.65 0.68 13.10
N TYR A 121 7.67 -0.57 12.63
CA TYR A 121 6.76 -1.65 13.05
C TYR A 121 7.50 -2.80 13.74
N GLY A 122 8.67 -2.52 14.36
CA GLY A 122 9.53 -3.47 15.04
C GLY A 122 10.61 -4.09 14.15
N GLU A 123 11.71 -4.57 14.81
CA GLU A 123 12.90 -5.12 14.13
C GLU A 123 12.58 -6.35 13.26
N GLU A 124 11.75 -7.25 13.75
CA GLU A 124 11.35 -8.45 13.00
C GLU A 124 10.69 -8.09 11.66
N LYS A 125 9.86 -7.04 11.66
CA LYS A 125 9.20 -6.57 10.45
C LYS A 125 10.19 -5.93 9.47
N LEU A 126 11.14 -5.13 9.98
CA LEU A 126 12.20 -4.54 9.18
C LEU A 126 13.06 -5.62 8.51
N GLN A 127 13.51 -6.63 9.27
CA GLN A 127 14.30 -7.74 8.74
C GLN A 127 13.58 -8.49 7.62
N LYS A 128 12.28 -8.74 7.77
CA LYS A 128 11.47 -9.37 6.72
C LYS A 128 11.40 -8.52 5.44
N ILE A 129 11.25 -7.20 5.57
CA ILE A 129 11.23 -6.27 4.42
C ILE A 129 12.60 -6.30 3.73
N GLN A 130 13.69 -6.14 4.48
CA GLN A 130 15.05 -6.12 3.95
C GLN A 130 15.43 -7.44 3.27
N SER A 131 15.00 -8.59 3.82
CA SER A 131 15.20 -9.90 3.17
C SER A 131 14.48 -10.01 1.83
N ILE A 132 13.31 -9.38 1.67
CA ILE A 132 12.61 -9.32 0.37
C ILE A 132 13.34 -8.39 -0.59
N ASP A 133 13.81 -7.24 -0.11
CA ASP A 133 14.57 -6.28 -0.92
C ASP A 133 15.86 -6.91 -1.45
N GLU A 134 16.59 -7.63 -0.60
CA GLU A 134 17.79 -8.39 -1.00
C GLU A 134 17.47 -9.45 -2.06
N LYS A 135 16.39 -10.22 -1.89
CA LYS A 135 15.95 -11.19 -2.90
C LYS A 135 15.65 -10.54 -4.24
N LYS A 136 14.99 -9.36 -4.24
CA LYS A 136 14.71 -8.61 -5.47
C LYS A 136 16.01 -8.18 -6.15
N GLN A 137 16.99 -7.68 -5.38
CA GLN A 137 18.30 -7.26 -5.92
C GLN A 137 19.05 -8.43 -6.56
N ASN A 138 19.15 -9.56 -5.87
CA ASN A 138 19.83 -10.74 -6.36
C ASN A 138 19.16 -11.26 -7.65
N LEU A 139 17.82 -11.36 -7.66
CA LEU A 139 17.08 -11.83 -8.81
C LEU A 139 17.19 -10.88 -10.00
N ALA A 140 17.19 -9.58 -9.76
CA ALA A 140 17.39 -8.57 -10.80
C ALA A 140 18.78 -8.71 -11.42
N GLN A 141 19.83 -8.92 -10.62
CA GLN A 141 21.18 -9.15 -11.09
C GLN A 141 21.29 -10.45 -11.92
N GLU A 142 20.74 -11.56 -11.45
CA GLU A 142 20.72 -12.84 -12.15
C GLU A 142 20.05 -12.74 -13.53
N LYS A 143 18.99 -11.95 -13.63
CA LYS A 143 18.21 -11.78 -14.87
C LYS A 143 18.69 -10.64 -15.77
N GLY A 144 19.72 -9.91 -15.39
CA GLY A 144 20.19 -8.74 -16.12
C GLY A 144 19.17 -7.59 -16.14
N ILE A 145 18.35 -7.49 -15.08
CA ILE A 145 17.36 -6.43 -14.91
C ILE A 145 18.01 -5.29 -14.12
N ARG A 146 17.91 -4.07 -14.62
CA ARG A 146 18.35 -2.89 -13.89
C ARG A 146 17.29 -2.50 -12.84
N LEU A 147 17.56 -2.74 -11.57
CA LEU A 147 16.69 -2.35 -10.48
C LEU A 147 17.10 -0.99 -9.91
N ILE A 148 16.22 0.01 -10.02
CA ILE A 148 16.42 1.34 -9.44
C ILE A 148 15.64 1.43 -8.15
N VAL A 149 16.34 1.62 -7.02
CA VAL A 149 15.71 1.81 -5.72
C VAL A 149 15.77 3.28 -5.33
N ILE A 150 14.62 3.89 -5.07
CA ILE A 150 14.48 5.29 -4.67
C ILE A 150 14.06 5.34 -3.20
N PRO A 151 14.95 5.79 -2.29
CA PRO A 151 14.64 5.89 -0.86
C PRO A 151 13.77 7.11 -0.57
N ASP A 152 12.48 6.91 -0.27
CA ASP A 152 11.57 8.00 0.14
C ASP A 152 11.60 8.20 1.65
N LEU A 153 12.55 9.01 2.11
CA LEU A 153 12.71 9.35 3.54
C LEU A 153 11.98 10.64 3.93
N VAL A 154 11.55 11.44 2.96
CA VAL A 154 11.02 12.80 3.18
C VAL A 154 9.61 13.02 2.63
N SER A 155 9.14 12.13 1.76
CA SER A 155 7.78 12.12 1.17
C SER A 155 7.28 13.48 0.70
N ASN A 156 8.10 14.22 -0.07
CA ASN A 156 7.75 15.53 -0.59
C ASN A 156 7.80 15.61 -2.12
N LYS A 157 7.05 16.57 -2.67
CA LYS A 157 6.90 16.77 -4.12
C LYS A 157 8.23 17.14 -4.81
N LYS A 158 9.11 17.90 -4.14
CA LYS A 158 10.40 18.30 -4.69
C LYS A 158 11.27 17.07 -4.96
N TYR A 159 11.32 16.16 -4.00
CA TYR A 159 12.09 14.91 -4.14
C TYR A 159 11.56 14.01 -5.25
N VAL A 160 10.23 13.94 -5.43
CA VAL A 160 9.64 13.20 -6.56
C VAL A 160 10.10 13.78 -7.90
N ASN A 161 10.14 15.11 -8.05
CA ASN A 161 10.61 15.75 -9.27
C ASN A 161 12.12 15.49 -9.52
N GLU A 162 12.95 15.52 -8.48
CA GLU A 162 14.37 15.18 -8.58
C GLU A 162 14.57 13.72 -9.04
N ALA A 163 13.84 12.79 -8.43
CA ALA A 163 13.85 11.38 -8.83
C ALA A 163 13.36 11.19 -10.28
N PHE A 164 12.30 11.88 -10.67
CA PHE A 164 11.78 11.87 -12.03
C PHE A 164 12.84 12.30 -13.04
N HIS A 165 13.55 13.41 -12.81
CA HIS A 165 14.60 13.86 -13.72
C HIS A 165 15.76 12.85 -13.83
N SER A 166 16.17 12.27 -12.70
CA SER A 166 17.20 11.22 -12.68
C SER A 166 16.79 9.98 -13.47
N ILE A 167 15.53 9.54 -13.34
CA ILE A 167 15.01 8.40 -14.11
C ILE A 167 14.92 8.73 -15.59
N CYS A 168 14.48 9.93 -15.95
CA CYS A 168 14.45 10.36 -17.36
C CYS A 168 15.82 10.26 -18.00
N HIS A 169 16.87 10.70 -17.33
CA HIS A 169 18.25 10.58 -17.84
C HIS A 169 18.64 9.12 -18.08
N ILE A 170 18.29 8.22 -17.15
CA ILE A 170 18.53 6.78 -17.31
C ILE A 170 17.75 6.21 -18.49
N PHE A 171 16.50 6.61 -18.71
CA PHE A 171 15.71 6.15 -19.85
C PHE A 171 16.29 6.61 -21.18
N ASP A 172 16.73 7.87 -21.24
CA ASP A 172 17.35 8.43 -22.44
C ASP A 172 18.67 7.71 -22.78
N GLU A 173 19.51 7.41 -21.78
CA GLU A 173 20.73 6.60 -21.96
C GLU A 173 20.44 5.19 -22.46
N LEU A 174 19.48 4.48 -21.84
CA LEU A 174 19.13 3.11 -22.22
C LEU A 174 18.54 3.04 -23.64
N SER A 175 17.72 4.02 -23.99
CA SER A 175 17.12 4.09 -25.33
C SER A 175 18.19 4.34 -26.42
N LEU A 176 19.20 5.16 -26.12
CA LEU A 176 20.33 5.38 -27.03
C LEU A 176 21.16 4.11 -27.23
N ASN A 177 21.42 3.36 -26.16
CA ASN A 177 22.20 2.11 -26.24
C ASN A 177 21.45 1.05 -27.07
N LEU A 178 20.15 0.87 -26.90
CA LEU A 178 19.35 -0.05 -27.69
C LEU A 178 19.35 0.31 -29.18
N LEU A 179 19.33 1.61 -29.51
CA LEU A 179 19.42 2.07 -30.90
C LEU A 179 20.81 1.83 -31.53
N GLN A 180 21.87 1.85 -30.74
CA GLN A 180 23.23 1.54 -31.20
C GLN A 180 23.41 0.04 -31.40
N GLU A 181 22.92 -0.79 -30.49
CA GLU A 181 22.95 -2.26 -30.63
C GLU A 181 22.18 -2.73 -31.85
N ALA A 182 20.98 -2.22 -32.10
CA ALA A 182 20.18 -2.55 -33.28
C ALA A 182 20.86 -2.17 -34.60
N LYS A 183 21.67 -1.10 -34.64
CA LYS A 183 22.46 -0.71 -35.82
C LYS A 183 23.67 -1.60 -36.03
N SER A 184 24.27 -2.14 -34.97
CA SER A 184 25.45 -3.02 -35.10
C SER A 184 25.08 -4.44 -35.54
N GLU A 185 23.87 -4.90 -35.30
CA GLU A 185 23.37 -6.20 -35.75
C GLU A 185 22.90 -6.23 -37.20
N THR A 186 22.76 -5.05 -37.83
CA THR A 186 22.32 -4.92 -39.25
C THR A 186 23.46 -4.70 -40.23
N LEU A 187 24.70 -4.74 -39.77
CA LEU A 187 25.95 -4.65 -40.58
C LEU A 187 26.66 -6.00 -40.61
#